data_3bedc1cce36b620025a4627c13c9b0b0
#
_entry.id   3bedc1cce36b620025a4627c13c9b0b0
#
_cell.length_a   1.000
_cell.length_b   1.000
_cell.length_c   1.000
_cell.angle_alpha   90.00
_cell.angle_beta   90.00
_cell.angle_gamma   90.00
#
_symmetry.space_group_name_H-M   'P 1'
#
loop_
_entity.id
_entity.type
_entity.pdbx_description
1 polymer ?
#
loop_
_entity_poly.entity_id
_entity_poly.type
_entity_poly.pdbx_seq_one_letter_code
_entity_poly.pdbx_strand_id
1 'polypeptide(L)'
;MNKLLLKGVAAAFCMATMFGTTACGDDDDLVNVEPPVEKTQDVILEGEITSDMTLKAADNNLLRGFVYVTDGVTLTIEPGTVIKGEKSSKGSLIVERGGKLIAEGTAEKPIVFTSDQPKASRTYGDWGGLILCGKSIVNNTAGEAQIEGGPRSYYGGKDPEDNSGIVKYVRIEFAGYPLEPNKEINGLTCGGVGRGTTIEYVQVSFCGDDSFEWFGGTVNAKHLIAYKGWDDEFD
;
A
#
# COMPACT_ATOMS: atom_id res chain seq x y z
N MET A 1 -36.47 17.55 48.63
CA MET A 1 -37.35 16.62 47.88
C MET A 1 -37.34 17.05 46.44
N ASN A 2 -36.46 16.47 45.62
CA ASN A 2 -36.46 16.69 44.18
C ASN A 2 -36.49 15.34 43.49
N LYS A 3 -37.59 15.12 42.74
CA LYS A 3 -37.81 13.89 41.94
C LYS A 3 -37.00 13.96 40.65
N LEU A 4 -36.16 12.97 40.45
CA LEU A 4 -35.43 12.71 39.20
C LEU A 4 -36.38 12.02 38.21
N LEU A 5 -36.65 12.65 37.05
CA LEU A 5 -37.40 12.06 35.94
C LEU A 5 -36.41 11.30 35.03
N LEU A 6 -36.55 9.99 34.97
CA LEU A 6 -35.85 9.11 34.03
C LEU A 6 -36.61 9.12 32.69
N LYS A 7 -36.04 9.64 31.62
CA LYS A 7 -36.60 9.53 30.26
C LYS A 7 -36.03 8.29 29.58
N GLY A 8 -36.87 7.28 29.41
CA GLY A 8 -36.56 6.09 28.64
C GLY A 8 -36.55 6.43 27.15
N VAL A 9 -35.51 5.97 26.47
CA VAL A 9 -35.40 5.96 24.99
C VAL A 9 -36.01 4.64 24.48
N ALA A 10 -37.11 4.76 23.76
CA ALA A 10 -37.74 3.60 23.07
C ALA A 10 -36.98 3.30 21.77
N ALA A 11 -36.41 2.11 21.68
CA ALA A 11 -35.88 1.59 20.45
C ALA A 11 -37.03 1.10 19.56
N ALA A 12 -37.22 1.72 18.41
CA ALA A 12 -38.18 1.29 17.41
C ALA A 12 -37.57 0.14 16.57
N PHE A 13 -38.16 -1.05 16.73
CA PHE A 13 -37.88 -2.22 15.94
C PHE A 13 -38.68 -2.14 14.66
N CYS A 14 -38.06 -1.84 13.49
CA CYS A 14 -38.71 -1.95 12.19
C CYS A 14 -38.65 -3.40 11.72
N MET A 15 -39.79 -4.11 11.81
CA MET A 15 -40.01 -5.37 11.08
C MET A 15 -40.28 -5.07 9.62
N ALA A 16 -39.35 -5.46 8.75
CA ALA A 16 -39.61 -5.51 7.31
C ALA A 16 -40.33 -6.83 6.94
N THR A 17 -41.59 -6.71 6.53
CA THR A 17 -42.37 -7.84 5.98
C THR A 17 -41.90 -8.12 4.55
N MET A 18 -41.39 -9.34 4.32
CA MET A 18 -41.12 -9.87 2.99
C MET A 18 -42.44 -10.20 2.27
N PHE A 19 -42.74 -9.54 1.16
CA PHE A 19 -43.64 -10.03 0.15
C PHE A 19 -42.83 -10.76 -0.93
N GLY A 20 -43.00 -12.07 -0.98
CA GLY A 20 -42.49 -12.90 -2.05
C GLY A 20 -43.30 -12.71 -3.31
N THR A 21 -42.67 -12.33 -4.42
CA THR A 21 -43.18 -12.53 -5.75
C THR A 21 -42.26 -13.50 -6.48
N THR A 22 -42.80 -14.69 -6.78
CA THR A 22 -42.17 -15.65 -7.68
C THR A 22 -42.24 -15.14 -9.09
N ALA A 23 -41.14 -14.79 -9.72
CA ALA A 23 -40.99 -14.67 -11.16
C ALA A 23 -39.87 -15.62 -11.61
N CYS A 24 -40.19 -16.55 -12.51
CA CYS A 24 -39.24 -17.38 -13.24
C CYS A 24 -38.52 -16.53 -14.28
N GLY A 25 -37.23 -16.75 -14.43
CA GLY A 25 -36.52 -16.38 -15.66
C GLY A 25 -35.15 -15.76 -15.41
N ASP A 26 -34.14 -16.44 -15.95
CA ASP A 26 -32.81 -16.04 -16.32
C ASP A 26 -31.74 -16.05 -15.22
N ASP A 27 -30.72 -16.88 -15.48
CA ASP A 27 -29.45 -17.00 -14.73
C ASP A 27 -28.65 -15.70 -14.82
N ASP A 28 -29.02 -14.72 -14.02
CA ASP A 28 -28.15 -13.61 -13.70
C ASP A 28 -27.26 -14.06 -12.55
N ASP A 29 -25.97 -14.20 -12.84
CA ASP A 29 -24.90 -14.34 -11.84
C ASP A 29 -25.05 -13.23 -10.81
N LEU A 30 -25.66 -13.56 -9.67
CA LEU A 30 -25.72 -12.67 -8.51
C LEU A 30 -24.29 -12.45 -8.02
N VAL A 31 -23.67 -11.41 -8.53
CA VAL A 31 -22.44 -10.89 -7.95
C VAL A 31 -22.77 -10.56 -6.50
N ASN A 32 -22.31 -11.42 -5.60
CA ASN A 32 -22.47 -11.22 -4.16
C ASN A 32 -21.59 -10.02 -3.76
N VAL A 33 -22.12 -8.81 -3.92
CA VAL A 33 -21.45 -7.59 -3.49
C VAL A 33 -21.52 -7.58 -1.98
N GLU A 34 -20.43 -7.97 -1.31
CA GLU A 34 -20.33 -7.78 0.13
C GLU A 34 -20.64 -6.31 0.45
N PRO A 35 -21.49 -6.05 1.47
CA PRO A 35 -21.79 -4.68 1.87
C PRO A 35 -20.49 -3.96 2.22
N PRO A 36 -20.38 -2.63 1.93
CA PRO A 36 -19.20 -1.86 2.26
C PRO A 36 -18.87 -2.00 3.75
N VAL A 37 -17.64 -2.42 4.06
CA VAL A 37 -17.18 -2.49 5.44
C VAL A 37 -17.15 -1.07 5.99
N GLU A 38 -17.92 -0.80 7.03
CA GLU A 38 -17.92 0.49 7.71
C GLU A 38 -16.54 0.72 8.33
N LYS A 39 -15.90 1.85 8.00
CA LYS A 39 -14.57 2.16 8.52
C LYS A 39 -14.65 2.57 9.98
N THR A 40 -13.77 1.98 10.80
CA THR A 40 -13.84 2.13 12.26
C THR A 40 -13.10 3.35 12.75
N GLN A 41 -11.98 3.72 12.14
CA GLN A 41 -11.19 4.90 12.49
C GLN A 41 -10.34 5.40 11.32
N ASP A 42 -9.86 6.64 11.42
CA ASP A 42 -8.86 7.21 10.54
C ASP A 42 -7.46 6.98 11.12
N VAL A 43 -6.59 6.36 10.33
CA VAL A 43 -5.18 6.13 10.65
C VAL A 43 -4.33 6.94 9.67
N ILE A 44 -3.76 8.05 10.16
CA ILE A 44 -2.86 8.89 9.36
C ILE A 44 -1.43 8.53 9.74
N LEU A 45 -0.67 8.04 8.74
CA LEU A 45 0.76 7.76 8.88
C LEU A 45 1.52 8.96 8.31
N GLU A 46 2.41 9.53 9.13
CA GLU A 46 3.23 10.69 8.78
C GLU A 46 4.58 10.60 9.49
N GLY A 47 5.68 10.88 8.78
CA GLY A 47 7.02 10.83 9.33
C GLY A 47 7.49 9.41 9.66
N GLU A 48 7.96 9.16 10.87
CA GLU A 48 8.62 7.90 11.27
C GLU A 48 7.68 6.95 12.01
N ILE A 49 7.66 5.69 11.58
CA ILE A 49 7.11 4.57 12.34
C ILE A 49 8.28 3.96 13.12
N THR A 50 8.30 4.16 14.45
CA THR A 50 9.40 3.79 15.34
C THR A 50 9.10 2.60 16.25
N SER A 51 7.94 1.97 16.08
CA SER A 51 7.53 0.74 16.77
C SER A 51 6.66 -0.09 15.85
N ASP A 52 6.65 -1.40 16.10
CA ASP A 52 5.81 -2.33 15.32
C ASP A 52 4.36 -1.88 15.31
N MET A 53 3.77 -1.92 14.12
CA MET A 53 2.42 -1.43 13.87
C MET A 53 1.66 -2.35 12.92
N THR A 54 0.35 -2.43 13.07
CA THR A 54 -0.54 -3.16 12.15
C THR A 54 -1.62 -2.25 11.59
N LEU A 55 -1.71 -2.18 10.25
CA LEU A 55 -2.81 -1.53 9.54
C LEU A 55 -3.93 -2.53 9.30
N LYS A 56 -5.16 -2.14 9.64
CA LYS A 56 -6.33 -3.00 9.55
C LYS A 56 -7.19 -2.69 8.34
N ALA A 57 -7.82 -3.71 7.79
CA ALA A 57 -8.74 -3.58 6.66
C ALA A 57 -9.98 -2.73 7.02
N ALA A 58 -10.38 -2.74 8.29
CA ALA A 58 -11.50 -1.96 8.79
C ALA A 58 -11.22 -0.45 8.92
N ASP A 59 -9.96 -0.01 8.82
CA ASP A 59 -9.59 1.37 9.07
C ASP A 59 -9.43 2.18 7.76
N ASN A 60 -9.50 3.50 7.87
CA ASN A 60 -9.13 4.44 6.82
C ASN A 60 -7.64 4.74 6.94
N ASN A 61 -6.80 4.10 6.15
CA ASN A 61 -5.36 4.26 6.22
C ASN A 61 -4.89 5.29 5.19
N LEU A 62 -4.18 6.34 5.63
CA LEU A 62 -3.68 7.43 4.79
C LEU A 62 -2.18 7.63 5.02
N LEU A 63 -1.40 7.66 3.92
CA LEU A 63 0.01 8.09 3.92
C LEU A 63 0.06 9.58 3.64
N ARG A 64 0.70 10.34 4.51
CA ARG A 64 0.94 11.79 4.35
C ARG A 64 2.42 12.08 4.30
N GLY A 65 2.90 12.67 3.20
CA GLY A 65 4.31 12.91 2.97
C GLY A 65 5.12 11.61 2.97
N PHE A 66 6.40 11.70 3.26
CA PHE A 66 7.27 10.53 3.37
C PHE A 66 7.07 9.83 4.72
N VAL A 67 6.60 8.58 4.67
CA VAL A 67 6.41 7.72 5.84
C VAL A 67 7.52 6.68 5.87
N TYR A 68 8.28 6.62 6.95
CA TYR A 68 9.46 5.76 7.08
C TYR A 68 9.21 4.64 8.09
N VAL A 69 9.33 3.40 7.65
CA VAL A 69 9.46 2.24 8.56
C VAL A 69 10.93 2.12 8.93
N THR A 70 11.28 2.47 10.15
CA THR A 70 12.68 2.60 10.58
C THR A 70 13.36 1.26 10.87
N ASP A 71 14.70 1.25 11.02
CA ASP A 71 15.47 0.04 11.32
C ASP A 71 14.92 -0.69 12.55
N GLY A 72 14.77 -2.00 12.45
CA GLY A 72 14.26 -2.88 13.50
C GLY A 72 12.75 -2.87 13.68
N VAL A 73 12.00 -2.06 12.92
CA VAL A 73 10.53 -1.93 13.01
C VAL A 73 9.84 -2.75 11.93
N THR A 74 8.71 -3.36 12.28
CA THR A 74 7.85 -4.08 11.35
C THR A 74 6.50 -3.38 11.20
N LEU A 75 6.17 -2.99 9.96
CA LEU A 75 4.82 -2.59 9.57
C LEU A 75 4.10 -3.80 8.98
N THR A 76 3.03 -4.23 9.63
CA THR A 76 2.17 -5.31 9.14
C THR A 76 0.89 -4.73 8.54
N ILE A 77 0.44 -5.28 7.41
CA ILE A 77 -0.79 -4.87 6.74
C ILE A 77 -1.69 -6.09 6.59
N GLU A 78 -2.89 -6.03 7.16
CA GLU A 78 -3.87 -7.12 7.06
C GLU A 78 -4.36 -7.32 5.63
N PRO A 79 -4.71 -8.56 5.21
CA PRO A 79 -5.34 -8.82 3.92
C PRO A 79 -6.61 -7.99 3.69
N GLY A 80 -6.75 -7.42 2.50
CA GLY A 80 -7.90 -6.59 2.11
C GLY A 80 -7.81 -5.13 2.57
N THR A 81 -6.71 -4.73 3.21
CA THR A 81 -6.48 -3.34 3.60
C THR A 81 -6.33 -2.43 2.37
N VAL A 82 -6.95 -1.27 2.43
CA VAL A 82 -6.75 -0.20 1.46
C VAL A 82 -5.97 0.93 2.12
N ILE A 83 -4.82 1.27 1.54
CA ILE A 83 -3.95 2.37 1.96
C ILE A 83 -3.99 3.45 0.89
N LYS A 84 -4.29 4.68 1.27
CA LYS A 84 -4.33 5.81 0.34
C LYS A 84 -3.08 6.67 0.49
N GLY A 85 -2.48 7.04 -0.63
CA GLY A 85 -1.45 8.08 -0.66
C GLY A 85 -2.11 9.46 -0.84
N GLU A 86 -1.82 10.40 0.05
CA GLU A 86 -2.34 11.77 -0.04
C GLU A 86 -1.68 12.50 -1.21
N LYS A 87 -2.49 12.97 -2.16
CA LYS A 87 -2.00 13.63 -3.38
C LYS A 87 -1.26 14.94 -3.06
N SER A 88 -1.78 15.72 -2.15
CA SER A 88 -1.25 17.07 -1.84
C SER A 88 0.14 17.04 -1.24
N SER A 89 0.50 15.98 -0.50
CA SER A 89 1.79 15.80 0.15
C SER A 89 2.68 14.75 -0.52
N LYS A 90 2.20 14.12 -1.63
CA LYS A 90 2.88 13.01 -2.30
C LYS A 90 3.18 11.86 -1.37
N GLY A 91 2.16 11.44 -0.64
CA GLY A 91 2.27 10.36 0.34
C GLY A 91 3.05 9.17 -0.23
N SER A 92 4.10 8.71 0.47
CA SER A 92 4.97 7.60 0.04
C SER A 92 5.29 6.73 1.23
N LEU A 93 5.41 5.42 1.04
CA LEU A 93 5.85 4.49 2.09
C LEU A 93 7.27 4.02 1.80
N ILE A 94 8.19 4.32 2.71
CA ILE A 94 9.61 3.98 2.61
C ILE A 94 9.96 3.01 3.73
N VAL A 95 10.41 1.81 3.37
CA VAL A 95 10.99 0.85 4.32
C VAL A 95 12.48 1.07 4.33
N GLU A 96 13.03 1.63 5.42
CA GLU A 96 14.45 1.89 5.56
C GLU A 96 15.24 0.58 5.77
N ARG A 97 16.56 0.62 5.59
CA ARG A 97 17.44 -0.54 5.81
C ARG A 97 17.24 -1.15 7.20
N GLY A 98 16.81 -2.41 7.24
CA GLY A 98 16.52 -3.14 8.47
C GLY A 98 15.10 -2.98 9.01
N GLY A 99 14.30 -2.07 8.45
CA GLY A 99 12.86 -2.07 8.61
C GLY A 99 12.22 -3.22 7.82
N LYS A 100 10.97 -3.57 8.13
CA LYS A 100 10.23 -4.64 7.45
C LYS A 100 8.80 -4.23 7.12
N LEU A 101 8.36 -4.63 5.94
CA LEU A 101 6.96 -4.56 5.53
C LEU A 101 6.41 -5.98 5.39
N ILE A 102 5.38 -6.31 6.14
CA ILE A 102 4.61 -7.54 5.97
C ILE A 102 3.27 -7.18 5.35
N ALA A 103 3.23 -7.14 4.02
CA ALA A 103 2.05 -6.90 3.22
C ALA A 103 1.68 -8.20 2.49
N GLU A 104 1.12 -9.16 3.23
CA GLU A 104 0.73 -10.47 2.71
C GLU A 104 -0.80 -10.54 2.56
N GLY A 105 -1.30 -10.12 1.39
CA GLY A 105 -2.69 -10.28 1.01
C GLY A 105 -3.03 -11.70 0.55
N THR A 106 -4.22 -11.88 0.02
CA THR A 106 -4.64 -13.11 -0.67
C THR A 106 -5.28 -12.78 -2.02
N ALA A 107 -5.51 -13.78 -2.85
CA ALA A 107 -6.18 -13.58 -4.13
C ALA A 107 -7.58 -12.96 -3.96
N GLU A 108 -8.31 -13.37 -2.91
CA GLU A 108 -9.65 -12.89 -2.59
C GLU A 108 -9.63 -11.54 -1.83
N LYS A 109 -8.56 -11.27 -1.08
CA LYS A 109 -8.40 -10.08 -0.25
C LYS A 109 -7.02 -9.44 -0.51
N PRO A 110 -6.77 -8.90 -1.70
CA PRO A 110 -5.52 -8.22 -1.99
C PRO A 110 -5.39 -6.94 -1.15
N ILE A 111 -4.16 -6.57 -0.83
CA ILE A 111 -3.85 -5.27 -0.24
C ILE A 111 -3.77 -4.25 -1.37
N VAL A 112 -4.34 -3.08 -1.20
CA VAL A 112 -4.40 -2.05 -2.24
C VAL A 112 -3.79 -0.75 -1.75
N PHE A 113 -2.72 -0.31 -2.39
CA PHE A 113 -2.20 1.05 -2.28
C PHE A 113 -2.76 1.87 -3.45
N THR A 114 -3.37 3.02 -3.17
CA THR A 114 -4.04 3.81 -4.21
C THR A 114 -4.09 5.30 -3.87
N SER A 115 -4.56 6.13 -4.78
CA SER A 115 -4.77 7.56 -4.59
C SER A 115 -5.89 7.87 -3.56
N ASP A 116 -5.72 8.93 -2.78
CA ASP A 116 -6.75 9.49 -1.90
C ASP A 116 -7.89 10.17 -2.68
N GLN A 117 -7.66 10.44 -3.96
CA GLN A 117 -8.63 11.14 -4.80
C GLN A 117 -9.90 10.31 -5.05
N PRO A 118 -11.03 10.95 -5.31
CA PRO A 118 -12.24 10.27 -5.77
C PRO A 118 -11.96 9.40 -7.01
N LYS A 119 -12.57 8.23 -7.12
CA LYS A 119 -12.30 7.25 -8.20
C LYS A 119 -12.29 7.85 -9.61
N ALA A 120 -13.22 8.78 -9.89
CA ALA A 120 -13.32 9.42 -11.20
C ALA A 120 -12.22 10.47 -11.48
N SER A 121 -11.44 10.87 -10.47
CA SER A 121 -10.42 11.92 -10.55
C SER A 121 -9.00 11.41 -10.37
N ARG A 122 -8.84 10.09 -10.20
CA ARG A 122 -7.52 9.46 -10.05
C ARG A 122 -6.75 9.51 -11.35
N THR A 123 -5.46 9.83 -11.25
CA THR A 123 -4.56 9.91 -12.39
C THR A 123 -3.15 9.47 -12.01
N TYR A 124 -2.31 9.28 -13.01
CA TYR A 124 -0.89 8.98 -12.86
C TYR A 124 -0.19 9.95 -11.89
N GLY A 125 0.68 9.45 -11.04
CA GLY A 125 1.46 10.29 -10.12
C GLY A 125 0.64 11.01 -9.05
N ASP A 126 -0.53 10.53 -8.70
CA ASP A 126 -1.32 11.15 -7.63
C ASP A 126 -0.60 11.09 -6.28
N TRP A 127 0.16 10.05 -6.02
CA TRP A 127 0.96 9.86 -4.82
C TRP A 127 2.34 9.31 -5.18
N GLY A 128 3.26 9.22 -4.21
CA GLY A 128 4.61 8.74 -4.48
C GLY A 128 4.61 7.26 -4.90
N GLY A 129 4.89 6.38 -3.98
CA GLY A 129 5.00 4.94 -4.26
C GLY A 129 5.41 4.15 -3.03
N LEU A 130 5.71 2.88 -3.25
CA LEU A 130 6.27 1.98 -2.25
C LEU A 130 7.75 1.77 -2.52
N ILE A 131 8.60 2.07 -1.53
CA ILE A 131 10.06 1.99 -1.64
C ILE A 131 10.60 1.04 -0.57
N LEU A 132 11.39 0.05 -0.99
CA LEU A 132 12.11 -0.87 -0.11
C LEU A 132 13.60 -0.60 -0.21
N CYS A 133 14.24 -0.26 0.91
CA CYS A 133 15.69 -0.04 1.01
C CYS A 133 16.33 -1.19 1.80
N GLY A 134 17.01 -2.08 1.11
CA GLY A 134 17.69 -3.23 1.70
C GLY A 134 19.19 -3.01 1.95
N LYS A 135 19.81 -4.02 2.59
CA LYS A 135 21.23 -4.08 2.91
C LYS A 135 22.05 -4.98 1.97
N SER A 136 21.45 -5.38 0.82
CA SER A 136 22.11 -6.25 -0.13
C SER A 136 23.14 -5.52 -0.99
N ILE A 137 23.87 -6.29 -1.77
CA ILE A 137 24.93 -5.78 -2.66
C ILE A 137 24.33 -4.95 -3.79
N VAL A 138 25.04 -3.89 -4.15
CA VAL A 138 24.73 -3.02 -5.28
C VAL A 138 25.97 -2.82 -6.17
N ASN A 139 25.79 -2.42 -7.40
CA ASN A 139 26.86 -2.35 -8.40
C ASN A 139 27.63 -1.03 -8.42
N ASN A 140 27.29 -0.07 -7.56
CA ASN A 140 28.06 1.17 -7.46
C ASN A 140 29.36 0.99 -6.63
N THR A 141 30.34 1.86 -6.87
CA THR A 141 31.67 1.74 -6.24
C THR A 141 31.66 2.01 -4.72
N ALA A 142 30.67 2.75 -4.22
CA ALA A 142 30.51 3.04 -2.79
C ALA A 142 29.87 1.87 -2.03
N GLY A 143 29.20 0.97 -2.73
CA GLY A 143 28.44 -0.14 -2.13
C GLY A 143 27.11 0.29 -1.50
N GLU A 144 26.77 1.57 -1.54
CA GLU A 144 25.49 2.13 -1.10
C GLU A 144 25.19 3.42 -1.87
N ALA A 145 23.91 3.81 -1.91
CA ALA A 145 23.48 5.10 -2.44
C ALA A 145 22.22 5.59 -1.71
N GLN A 146 21.93 6.87 -1.82
CA GLN A 146 20.65 7.42 -1.41
C GLN A 146 19.62 7.08 -2.49
N ILE A 147 18.42 6.68 -2.05
CA ILE A 147 17.31 6.44 -2.97
C ILE A 147 16.88 7.76 -3.61
N GLU A 148 16.48 7.71 -4.86
CA GLU A 148 16.00 8.88 -5.58
C GLU A 148 14.57 9.31 -5.16
N GLY A 149 14.02 10.33 -5.81
CA GLY A 149 12.67 10.82 -5.53
C GLY A 149 12.52 11.59 -4.22
N GLY A 150 13.64 11.97 -3.56
CA GLY A 150 13.67 12.86 -2.40
C GLY A 150 13.61 12.25 -1.01
N PRO A 151 13.34 10.92 -0.77
CA PRO A 151 13.49 10.36 0.56
C PRO A 151 14.93 10.46 1.07
N ARG A 152 15.08 10.55 2.40
CA ARG A 152 16.41 10.59 3.05
C ARG A 152 17.15 9.26 3.04
N SER A 153 16.47 8.18 2.72
CA SER A 153 16.92 6.81 2.98
C SER A 153 18.03 6.36 2.03
N TYR A 154 18.96 5.57 2.56
CA TYR A 154 20.02 4.91 1.82
C TYR A 154 19.70 3.43 1.62
N TYR A 155 20.18 2.86 0.53
CA TYR A 155 20.10 1.43 0.22
C TYR A 155 21.49 0.87 -0.09
N GLY A 156 21.62 -0.45 -0.07
CA GLY A 156 22.86 -1.16 -0.33
C GLY A 156 23.61 -1.57 0.94
N GLY A 157 24.59 -2.41 0.76
CA GLY A 157 25.37 -3.01 1.83
C GLY A 157 26.10 -4.26 1.35
N LYS A 158 26.18 -5.29 2.21
CA LYS A 158 26.97 -6.50 1.95
C LYS A 158 26.20 -7.80 2.27
N ASP A 159 24.91 -7.70 2.55
CA ASP A 159 24.09 -8.86 2.93
C ASP A 159 23.17 -9.29 1.79
N PRO A 160 23.56 -10.28 0.96
CA PRO A 160 22.71 -10.77 -0.13
C PRO A 160 21.43 -11.48 0.36
N GLU A 161 21.38 -11.88 1.64
CA GLU A 161 20.23 -12.51 2.27
C GLU A 161 19.33 -11.51 3.02
N ASP A 162 19.59 -10.21 2.89
CA ASP A 162 18.78 -9.16 3.51
C ASP A 162 17.28 -9.38 3.28
N ASN A 163 16.48 -9.03 4.29
CA ASN A 163 15.06 -9.29 4.31
C ASN A 163 14.28 -8.04 4.70
N SER A 164 13.71 -7.38 3.72
CA SER A 164 12.82 -6.23 3.88
C SER A 164 11.34 -6.61 4.09
N GLY A 165 11.03 -7.92 4.16
CA GLY A 165 9.69 -8.42 4.47
C GLY A 165 9.01 -9.19 3.35
N ILE A 166 7.69 -9.01 3.24
CA ILE A 166 6.80 -9.70 2.29
C ILE A 166 5.91 -8.69 1.60
N VAL A 167 5.90 -8.69 0.26
CA VAL A 167 4.96 -7.95 -0.58
C VAL A 167 4.27 -8.96 -1.49
N LYS A 168 3.07 -9.39 -1.13
CA LYS A 168 2.38 -10.48 -1.82
C LYS A 168 0.88 -10.23 -1.92
N TYR A 169 0.32 -10.50 -3.11
CA TYR A 169 -1.05 -10.11 -3.46
C TYR A 169 -1.33 -8.63 -3.15
N VAL A 170 -0.50 -7.78 -3.73
CA VAL A 170 -0.56 -6.32 -3.54
C VAL A 170 -0.85 -5.64 -4.87
N ARG A 171 -1.72 -4.64 -4.85
CA ARG A 171 -1.98 -3.73 -5.98
C ARG A 171 -1.50 -2.33 -5.62
N ILE A 172 -0.74 -1.72 -6.50
CA ILE A 172 -0.23 -0.35 -6.41
C ILE A 172 -0.83 0.41 -7.59
N GLU A 173 -1.62 1.43 -7.31
CA GLU A 173 -2.40 2.14 -8.32
C GLU A 173 -2.16 3.64 -8.24
N PHE A 174 -1.94 4.30 -9.40
CA PHE A 174 -1.80 5.76 -9.52
C PHE A 174 -0.61 6.36 -8.76
N ALA A 175 0.42 5.55 -8.51
CA ALA A 175 1.70 5.95 -7.94
C ALA A 175 2.61 6.58 -9.00
N GLY A 176 3.87 6.83 -8.65
CA GLY A 176 4.90 7.26 -9.58
C GLY A 176 4.92 8.78 -9.78
N TYR A 177 5.51 9.48 -8.81
CA TYR A 177 5.53 10.95 -8.87
C TYR A 177 6.90 11.47 -9.34
N PRO A 178 6.95 12.18 -10.47
CA PRO A 178 8.17 12.87 -10.89
C PRO A 178 8.42 14.10 -10.00
N LEU A 179 9.41 14.04 -9.11
CA LEU A 179 9.79 15.17 -8.27
C LEU A 179 10.54 16.22 -9.08
N GLU A 180 11.56 15.79 -9.81
CA GLU A 180 12.39 16.58 -10.73
C GLU A 180 12.85 15.62 -11.85
N PRO A 181 13.27 16.13 -13.01
CA PRO A 181 13.86 15.27 -14.06
C PRO A 181 15.02 14.42 -13.50
N ASN A 182 14.98 13.11 -13.69
CA ASN A 182 15.88 12.10 -13.15
C ASN A 182 15.89 12.03 -11.61
N LYS A 183 14.74 12.27 -10.99
CA LYS A 183 14.49 12.08 -9.54
C LYS A 183 13.01 11.73 -9.32
N GLU A 184 12.62 10.65 -9.88
CA GLU A 184 11.27 10.15 -9.86
C GLU A 184 11.06 9.21 -8.67
N ILE A 185 9.82 9.01 -8.28
CA ILE A 185 9.39 7.90 -7.42
C ILE A 185 8.56 6.97 -8.28
N ASN A 186 8.90 5.69 -8.28
CA ASN A 186 8.25 4.66 -9.07
C ASN A 186 7.08 3.99 -8.34
N GLY A 187 6.40 3.08 -9.00
CA GLY A 187 5.32 2.31 -8.37
C GLY A 187 5.82 1.47 -7.21
N LEU A 188 6.73 0.56 -7.50
CA LEU A 188 7.50 -0.22 -6.52
C LEU A 188 8.99 -0.07 -6.81
N THR A 189 9.71 0.57 -5.90
CA THR A 189 11.17 0.73 -5.97
C THR A 189 11.87 -0.23 -5.01
N CYS A 190 12.87 -0.99 -5.49
CA CYS A 190 13.68 -1.92 -4.72
C CYS A 190 15.15 -1.51 -4.75
N GLY A 191 15.62 -0.73 -3.78
CA GLY A 191 17.03 -0.37 -3.64
C GLY A 191 17.79 -1.38 -2.78
N GLY A 192 18.73 -2.14 -3.35
CA GLY A 192 19.58 -3.09 -2.64
C GLY A 192 18.83 -4.14 -1.82
N VAL A 193 17.68 -4.57 -2.28
CA VAL A 193 16.83 -5.55 -1.57
C VAL A 193 17.40 -6.95 -1.71
N GLY A 194 17.49 -7.70 -0.60
CA GLY A 194 18.07 -9.03 -0.56
C GLY A 194 17.08 -10.16 -0.86
N ARG A 195 17.63 -11.36 -1.15
CA ARG A 195 16.83 -12.54 -1.53
C ARG A 195 16.01 -13.14 -0.40
N GLY A 196 16.21 -12.69 0.85
CA GLY A 196 15.34 -13.02 1.97
C GLY A 196 13.97 -12.35 1.90
N THR A 197 13.80 -11.35 1.02
CA THR A 197 12.54 -10.63 0.79
C THR A 197 11.66 -11.40 -0.21
N THR A 198 10.36 -11.46 0.06
CA THR A 198 9.37 -12.05 -0.84
C THR A 198 8.63 -10.96 -1.61
N ILE A 199 8.65 -11.01 -2.96
CA ILE A 199 7.85 -10.16 -3.84
C ILE A 199 7.13 -11.06 -4.85
N GLU A 200 5.82 -11.26 -4.63
CA GLU A 200 5.03 -12.18 -5.46
C GLU A 200 3.60 -11.66 -5.66
N TYR A 201 3.05 -11.85 -6.87
CA TYR A 201 1.68 -11.44 -7.19
C TYR A 201 1.44 -9.97 -6.92
N VAL A 202 2.32 -9.13 -7.45
CA VAL A 202 2.22 -7.66 -7.32
C VAL A 202 1.80 -7.06 -8.65
N GLN A 203 0.78 -6.21 -8.61
CA GLN A 203 0.33 -5.45 -9.77
C GLN A 203 0.58 -3.96 -9.54
N VAL A 204 1.25 -3.32 -10.49
CA VAL A 204 1.35 -1.85 -10.58
C VAL A 204 0.51 -1.38 -11.76
N SER A 205 -0.30 -0.33 -11.55
CA SER A 205 -1.22 0.18 -12.58
C SER A 205 -1.27 1.69 -12.57
N PHE A 206 -1.25 2.29 -13.77
CA PHE A 206 -1.34 3.75 -13.97
C PHE A 206 -0.24 4.48 -13.20
N CYS A 207 1.00 3.96 -13.24
CA CYS A 207 2.17 4.60 -12.67
C CYS A 207 2.58 5.81 -13.52
N GLY A 208 2.93 6.91 -12.89
CA GLY A 208 3.34 8.15 -13.56
C GLY A 208 4.84 8.19 -13.87
N ASP A 209 5.53 7.11 -13.59
CA ASP A 209 6.90 6.81 -13.93
C ASP A 209 7.01 5.29 -14.05
N ASP A 210 8.17 4.67 -13.77
CA ASP A 210 8.33 3.23 -13.87
C ASP A 210 7.37 2.46 -12.97
N SER A 211 6.86 1.36 -13.50
CA SER A 211 6.00 0.48 -12.70
C SER A 211 6.80 -0.23 -11.62
N PHE A 212 7.94 -0.82 -11.99
CA PHE A 212 8.87 -1.52 -11.10
C PHE A 212 10.29 -1.11 -11.42
N GLU A 213 11.07 -0.76 -10.39
CA GLU A 213 12.47 -0.39 -10.55
C GLU A 213 13.38 -1.03 -9.51
N TRP A 214 14.58 -1.51 -9.94
CA TRP A 214 15.57 -2.18 -9.10
C TRP A 214 16.94 -1.51 -9.15
N PHE A 215 17.35 -0.91 -8.03
CA PHE A 215 18.72 -0.43 -7.83
C PHE A 215 19.59 -1.51 -7.20
N GLY A 216 20.00 -2.49 -7.98
CA GLY A 216 20.80 -3.62 -7.51
C GLY A 216 20.04 -4.55 -6.55
N GLY A 217 20.77 -5.26 -5.70
CA GLY A 217 20.20 -6.25 -4.81
C GLY A 217 20.21 -7.67 -5.37
N THR A 218 19.58 -8.59 -4.65
CA THR A 218 19.50 -10.02 -4.99
C THR A 218 18.09 -10.58 -4.87
N VAL A 219 17.10 -9.74 -4.66
CA VAL A 219 15.71 -10.15 -4.54
C VAL A 219 15.21 -10.84 -5.81
N ASN A 220 14.33 -11.83 -5.63
CA ASN A 220 13.59 -12.44 -6.73
C ASN A 220 12.14 -11.99 -6.66
N ALA A 221 11.60 -11.55 -7.78
CA ALA A 221 10.21 -11.17 -7.91
C ALA A 221 9.50 -12.10 -8.91
N LYS A 222 8.24 -12.48 -8.61
CA LYS A 222 7.47 -13.41 -9.44
C LYS A 222 6.03 -12.95 -9.58
N HIS A 223 5.41 -13.31 -10.71
CA HIS A 223 4.00 -13.03 -10.97
C HIS A 223 3.69 -11.53 -10.87
N LEU A 224 4.50 -10.70 -11.53
CA LEU A 224 4.32 -9.26 -11.60
C LEU A 224 3.43 -8.90 -12.78
N ILE A 225 2.61 -7.87 -12.60
CA ILE A 225 1.79 -7.25 -13.64
C ILE A 225 2.06 -5.75 -13.62
N ALA A 226 2.62 -5.23 -14.70
CA ALA A 226 2.68 -3.81 -14.97
C ALA A 226 1.58 -3.47 -15.98
N TYR A 227 0.80 -2.42 -15.72
CA TYR A 227 -0.34 -2.05 -16.55
C TYR A 227 -0.47 -0.55 -16.70
N LYS A 228 -0.22 -0.08 -17.92
CA LYS A 228 -0.29 1.34 -18.26
C LYS A 228 0.62 2.19 -17.38
N GLY A 229 1.91 1.85 -17.29
CA GLY A 229 2.96 2.73 -16.83
C GLY A 229 3.14 3.89 -17.82
N TRP A 230 3.72 4.96 -17.37
CA TRP A 230 4.02 6.11 -18.24
C TRP A 230 5.40 6.00 -18.85
N ASP A 231 6.38 5.49 -18.11
CA ASP A 231 7.71 5.19 -18.62
C ASP A 231 7.93 3.68 -18.69
N ASP A 232 8.96 3.11 -18.12
CA ASP A 232 9.24 1.69 -18.22
C ASP A 232 8.33 0.84 -17.32
N GLU A 233 8.03 -0.37 -17.79
CA GLU A 233 7.26 -1.32 -17.00
C GLU A 233 8.15 -2.04 -15.98
N PHE A 234 9.43 -2.25 -16.35
CA PHE A 234 10.46 -2.91 -15.53
C PHE A 234 11.83 -2.31 -15.86
N ASP A 235 12.46 -1.59 -14.92
CA ASP A 235 13.83 -1.06 -15.01
C ASP A 235 14.79 -1.62 -13.92
#